data_474815f76b25613226568747a645854b
#
_entry.id   474815f76b25613226568747a645854b
#
_cell.length_a   1.000
_cell.length_b   1.000
_cell.length_c   1.000
_cell.angle_alpha   90.00
_cell.angle_beta   90.00
_cell.angle_gamma   90.00
#
_symmetry.space_group_name_H-M   'P 1'
#
loop_
_entity.id
_entity.type
_entity.pdbx_description
1 polymer ?
#
loop_
_entity_poly.entity_id
_entity_poly.type
_entity_poly.pdbx_seq_one_letter_code
_entity_poly.pdbx_strand_id
1 'polypeptide(L)'
;MGLLHRRASSLGNPFRDNSTAMLVSTLFFVVPVFLLLLHCAYHTLNRGYAPWGMTHGYLQDHVLSESFLYVASYSGVVTTLNITGVRQQGGAVVVLPPVSTTEGCAGSPSWLALADRDSLLYCLDEGLKDGKNGSLASFRANRDGSLTPLDKVSTVFGPVSASSYGDRGHSLVVAHYGGSALSTWDVRDPAKISPIQVQEFELAKPGPNPSRQEAPHPHAAVVDPSGRFVLVPDLGADLIRVYLVDHAGPGLIELGPLAVAAGSGPRHIAFAVKHKTFMYVVTELGNTIVGYEVAYGQDSIAFEEIWKSGVHGKDKDVPEGAAASEVVVSPDMRFLILSSRNENTLEVPNFDPSNTTSIVSDPLVNFEIDAETGHLNLHQEVPCGGGFPRQFTINKAGTLVVVALQSDGRVVVMERDVKTGLLGKFVAYAEVEGGVTAVVFNE
;
A
#
# COMPACT_ATOMS: atom_id res chain seq x y z
N MET A 1 -52.36 -30.08 -43.95
CA MET A 1 -52.93 -31.36 -43.57
C MET A 1 -52.50 -31.58 -42.12
N GLY A 2 -53.30 -31.45 -41.19
CA GLY A 2 -54.60 -31.87 -40.70
C GLY A 2 -54.34 -32.18 -39.26
N LEU A 3 -54.86 -31.34 -38.37
CA LEU A 3 -56.13 -31.41 -37.66
C LEU A 3 -56.10 -32.30 -36.40
N LEU A 4 -56.24 -31.60 -35.23
CA LEU A 4 -57.42 -31.64 -34.37
C LEU A 4 -57.53 -32.86 -33.42
N HIS A 5 -57.76 -32.76 -32.19
CA HIS A 5 -58.90 -32.41 -31.36
C HIS A 5 -58.74 -32.77 -29.87
N ARG A 6 -59.07 -31.80 -28.96
CA ARG A 6 -60.15 -31.85 -27.97
C ARG A 6 -60.07 -32.93 -26.89
N ARG A 7 -60.37 -32.68 -25.65
CA ARG A 7 -61.28 -31.98 -24.74
C ARG A 7 -60.95 -32.49 -23.32
N ALA A 8 -60.89 -31.71 -22.33
CA ALA A 8 -61.90 -31.03 -21.46
C ALA A 8 -62.49 -31.88 -20.34
N SER A 9 -62.61 -31.22 -19.21
CA SER A 9 -63.51 -31.41 -18.05
C SER A 9 -63.00 -32.36 -16.95
N SER A 10 -63.20 -32.14 -15.66
CA SER A 10 -64.05 -31.23 -14.90
C SER A 10 -63.74 -31.33 -13.39
N LEU A 11 -63.87 -30.24 -12.70
CA LEU A 11 -64.47 -30.04 -11.39
C LEU A 11 -64.22 -30.98 -10.20
N GLY A 12 -63.80 -30.33 -9.08
CA GLY A 12 -64.04 -30.84 -7.77
C GLY A 12 -63.21 -30.18 -6.66
N ASN A 13 -63.71 -29.04 -6.17
CA ASN A 13 -63.32 -28.55 -4.85
C ASN A 13 -64.13 -29.32 -3.82
N PRO A 14 -63.60 -29.63 -2.65
CA PRO A 14 -64.09 -28.89 -1.52
C PRO A 14 -63.08 -28.60 -0.41
N PHE A 15 -63.34 -27.50 0.26
CA PHE A 15 -62.87 -27.03 1.53
C PHE A 15 -62.43 -28.12 2.52
N ARG A 16 -61.21 -27.95 3.11
CA ARG A 16 -60.92 -28.46 4.43
C ARG A 16 -60.01 -27.50 5.19
N ASP A 17 -60.47 -27.16 6.37
CA ASP A 17 -59.95 -26.30 7.40
C ASP A 17 -58.39 -26.27 7.60
N ASN A 18 -57.86 -25.07 7.58
CA ASN A 18 -56.48 -24.74 7.90
C ASN A 18 -56.32 -24.12 9.31
N SER A 19 -57.05 -24.58 10.30
CA SER A 19 -56.99 -24.01 11.67
C SER A 19 -55.95 -24.67 12.59
N THR A 20 -55.36 -25.83 12.21
CA THR A 20 -54.39 -26.53 13.03
C THR A 20 -52.93 -26.25 12.68
N ALA A 21 -52.62 -25.71 11.50
CA ALA A 21 -51.24 -25.40 11.09
C ALA A 21 -50.71 -24.07 11.65
N MET A 22 -51.61 -23.15 12.08
CA MET A 22 -51.23 -21.84 12.58
C MET A 22 -50.83 -21.82 14.07
N LEU A 23 -51.26 -22.83 14.85
CA LEU A 23 -50.93 -22.95 16.27
C LEU A 23 -49.55 -23.57 16.53
N VAL A 24 -49.04 -24.40 15.62
CA VAL A 24 -47.73 -25.07 15.79
C VAL A 24 -46.56 -24.15 15.38
N SER A 25 -46.74 -23.25 14.41
CA SER A 25 -45.69 -22.31 13.99
C SER A 25 -45.47 -21.19 15.01
N THR A 26 -46.49 -20.79 15.78
CA THR A 26 -46.35 -19.75 16.82
C THR A 26 -45.65 -20.25 18.07
N LEU A 27 -45.70 -21.55 18.40
CA LEU A 27 -45.00 -22.13 19.53
C LEU A 27 -43.50 -22.28 19.27
N PHE A 28 -43.05 -22.49 18.03
CA PHE A 28 -41.65 -22.63 17.69
C PHE A 28 -40.83 -21.31 17.71
N PHE A 29 -41.49 -20.16 17.58
CA PHE A 29 -40.81 -18.86 17.62
C PHE A 29 -40.89 -18.15 18.98
N VAL A 30 -41.89 -18.43 19.80
CA VAL A 30 -42.09 -17.74 21.09
C VAL A 30 -41.21 -18.37 22.20
N VAL A 31 -41.02 -19.67 22.19
CA VAL A 31 -40.23 -20.37 23.23
C VAL A 31 -38.72 -19.99 23.18
N PRO A 32 -38.07 -19.89 22.03
CA PRO A 32 -36.66 -19.46 21.99
C PRO A 32 -36.45 -18.01 22.43
N VAL A 33 -37.38 -17.09 22.09
CA VAL A 33 -37.30 -15.69 22.49
C VAL A 33 -37.52 -15.52 23.99
N PHE A 34 -38.43 -16.31 24.61
CA PHE A 34 -38.64 -16.28 26.05
C PHE A 34 -37.45 -16.86 26.85
N LEU A 35 -36.79 -17.90 26.31
CA LEU A 35 -35.59 -18.47 26.89
C LEU A 35 -34.40 -17.52 26.77
N LEU A 36 -34.30 -16.75 25.67
CA LEU A 36 -33.28 -15.74 25.49
C LEU A 36 -33.44 -14.54 26.46
N LEU A 37 -34.68 -14.11 26.66
CA LEU A 37 -35.05 -13.04 27.61
C LEU A 37 -34.82 -13.49 29.06
N LEU A 38 -35.12 -14.74 29.41
CA LEU A 38 -34.82 -15.32 30.72
C LEU A 38 -33.32 -15.46 30.94
N HIS A 39 -32.53 -15.82 29.94
CA HIS A 39 -31.09 -15.88 30.02
C HIS A 39 -30.45 -14.50 30.23
N CYS A 40 -30.93 -13.47 29.51
CA CYS A 40 -30.51 -12.09 29.74
C CYS A 40 -30.93 -11.55 31.13
N ALA A 41 -32.15 -11.89 31.61
CA ALA A 41 -32.58 -11.50 32.94
C ALA A 41 -31.81 -12.21 34.06
N TYR A 42 -31.45 -13.49 33.87
CA TYR A 42 -30.63 -14.24 34.83
C TYR A 42 -29.22 -13.65 34.96
N HIS A 43 -28.62 -13.19 33.86
CA HIS A 43 -27.30 -12.53 33.89
C HIS A 43 -27.32 -11.10 34.44
N THR A 44 -28.49 -10.42 34.40
CA THR A 44 -28.63 -9.08 35.01
C THR A 44 -28.97 -9.13 36.50
N LEU A 45 -29.62 -10.19 36.99
CA LEU A 45 -30.01 -10.35 38.38
C LEU A 45 -28.91 -10.95 39.27
N ASN A 46 -27.91 -11.62 38.71
CA ASN A 46 -26.78 -12.20 39.45
C ASN A 46 -25.56 -11.27 39.60
N ARG A 47 -25.67 -9.97 39.26
CA ARG A 47 -24.70 -8.98 39.70
C ARG A 47 -25.09 -8.48 41.07
N GLY A 48 -24.54 -9.20 42.07
CA GLY A 48 -24.71 -8.87 43.47
C GLY A 48 -24.29 -7.43 43.80
N TYR A 49 -25.15 -6.73 44.53
CA TYR A 49 -24.83 -5.47 45.17
C TYR A 49 -23.65 -5.70 46.18
N ALA A 50 -22.50 -5.12 45.91
CA ALA A 50 -21.43 -4.96 46.87
C ALA A 50 -21.63 -3.62 47.60
N PRO A 51 -21.48 -3.56 48.94
CA PRO A 51 -21.65 -2.34 49.70
C PRO A 51 -20.48 -1.38 49.52
N TRP A 52 -20.78 -0.11 49.62
CA TRP A 52 -19.89 1.06 49.55
C TRP A 52 -18.59 0.89 50.37
N GLY A 53 -17.46 0.97 49.68
CA GLY A 53 -16.18 1.10 50.35
C GLY A 53 -14.99 0.90 49.40
N MET A 54 -14.25 1.98 49.13
CA MET A 54 -12.95 2.08 48.47
C MET A 54 -12.96 1.96 46.91
N THR A 55 -13.08 3.13 46.32
CA THR A 55 -12.64 3.38 44.94
C THR A 55 -11.13 3.17 44.85
N HIS A 56 -10.69 1.95 44.54
CA HIS A 56 -9.45 1.78 43.83
C HIS A 56 -9.79 2.01 42.37
N GLY A 57 -9.48 3.21 41.89
CA GLY A 57 -9.44 3.50 40.48
C GLY A 57 -8.47 2.51 39.81
N TYR A 58 -9.00 1.49 39.18
CA TYR A 58 -8.30 0.85 38.11
C TYR A 58 -8.21 1.91 36.99
N LEU A 59 -7.15 2.72 37.04
CA LEU A 59 -6.56 3.26 35.83
C LEU A 59 -6.21 2.02 35.01
N GLN A 60 -7.09 1.64 34.10
CA GLN A 60 -6.67 0.91 32.93
C GLN A 60 -5.66 1.86 32.27
N ASP A 61 -4.37 1.65 32.58
CA ASP A 61 -3.31 2.10 31.72
C ASP A 61 -3.62 1.50 30.34
N HIS A 62 -4.26 2.29 29.50
CA HIS A 62 -4.15 2.10 28.07
C HIS A 62 -2.66 2.34 27.76
N VAL A 63 -1.86 1.29 27.91
CA VAL A 63 -0.54 1.24 27.31
C VAL A 63 -0.82 1.45 25.84
N LEU A 64 -0.59 2.68 25.36
CA LEU A 64 -0.61 2.97 23.93
C LEU A 64 0.35 1.94 23.32
N SER A 65 -0.16 1.12 22.41
CA SER A 65 0.72 0.20 21.67
C SER A 65 1.80 1.06 21.03
N GLU A 66 3.05 0.72 21.25
CA GLU A 66 4.16 1.44 20.65
C GLU A 66 4.03 1.32 19.12
N SER A 67 4.21 2.46 18.44
CA SER A 67 4.17 2.56 17.00
C SER A 67 5.55 2.90 16.46
N PHE A 68 6.01 2.14 15.48
CA PHE A 68 7.35 2.28 14.92
C PHE A 68 7.32 2.56 13.43
N LEU A 69 8.41 3.18 12.95
CA LEU A 69 8.76 3.23 11.53
C LEU A 69 10.00 2.38 11.31
N TYR A 70 9.98 1.58 10.25
CA TYR A 70 11.18 0.95 9.72
C TYR A 70 11.64 1.73 8.51
N VAL A 71 12.92 2.10 8.51
CA VAL A 71 13.53 2.98 7.51
C VAL A 71 14.71 2.25 6.86
N ALA A 72 14.67 2.06 5.55
CA ALA A 72 15.78 1.56 4.77
C ALA A 72 16.61 2.71 4.21
N SER A 73 17.93 2.54 4.20
CA SER A 73 18.84 3.51 3.59
C SER A 73 20.07 2.83 2.96
N TYR A 74 20.73 3.53 2.05
CA TYR A 74 21.98 3.05 1.42
C TYR A 74 23.19 3.00 2.36
N SER A 75 22.99 3.24 3.67
CA SER A 75 23.99 2.88 4.68
C SER A 75 24.17 1.37 4.82
N GLY A 76 23.12 0.59 4.49
CA GLY A 76 23.09 -0.87 4.60
C GLY A 76 22.34 -1.40 5.80
N VAL A 77 21.75 -0.53 6.60
CA VAL A 77 20.95 -0.90 7.80
C VAL A 77 19.47 -0.53 7.65
N VAL A 78 18.64 -1.21 8.42
CA VAL A 78 17.26 -0.79 8.67
C VAL A 78 17.22 -0.11 10.03
N THR A 79 16.83 1.17 10.04
CA THR A 79 16.70 1.98 11.26
C THR A 79 15.26 1.94 11.75
N THR A 80 15.07 1.69 13.04
CA THR A 80 13.76 1.77 13.68
C THR A 80 13.62 3.09 14.43
N LEU A 81 12.52 3.81 14.18
CA LEU A 81 12.16 5.06 14.87
C LEU A 81 10.85 4.84 15.65
N ASN A 82 10.79 5.33 16.89
CA ASN A 82 9.56 5.30 17.69
C ASN A 82 8.75 6.58 17.44
N ILE A 83 7.51 6.43 16.97
CA ILE A 83 6.59 7.52 16.69
C ILE A 83 5.39 7.56 17.65
N THR A 84 5.44 6.78 18.71
CA THR A 84 4.38 6.74 19.73
C THR A 84 4.17 8.13 20.33
N GLY A 85 2.93 8.62 20.26
CA GLY A 85 2.57 9.92 20.86
C GLY A 85 3.07 11.18 20.15
N VAL A 86 3.65 11.06 18.93
CA VAL A 86 4.15 12.21 18.14
C VAL A 86 3.11 13.32 17.98
N ARG A 87 1.81 13.02 17.92
CA ARG A 87 0.71 13.99 17.86
C ARG A 87 0.40 14.70 19.18
N GLN A 88 0.85 14.18 20.32
CA GLN A 88 0.50 14.71 21.64
C GLN A 88 1.42 15.86 22.08
N GLN A 89 2.51 16.09 21.36
CA GLN A 89 3.50 17.11 21.68
C GLN A 89 3.18 18.40 20.90
N GLY A 90 2.34 19.26 21.47
CA GLY A 90 1.86 20.46 20.78
C GLY A 90 2.97 21.43 20.38
N GLY A 91 3.11 21.69 19.08
CA GLY A 91 3.66 22.92 18.49
C GLY A 91 5.07 22.89 17.93
N ALA A 92 6.02 22.12 18.46
CA ALA A 92 7.38 22.00 17.93
C ALA A 92 7.57 20.70 17.14
N VAL A 93 8.40 20.73 16.10
CA VAL A 93 8.81 19.51 15.36
C VAL A 93 9.74 18.69 16.25
N VAL A 94 9.41 17.40 16.43
CA VAL A 94 10.13 16.51 17.35
C VAL A 94 11.25 15.77 16.60
N VAL A 95 12.44 15.69 17.17
CA VAL A 95 13.49 14.80 16.70
C VAL A 95 13.18 13.38 17.14
N LEU A 96 13.16 12.43 16.20
CA LEU A 96 12.97 11.01 16.49
C LEU A 96 14.35 10.33 16.59
N PRO A 97 14.83 9.99 17.77
CA PRO A 97 16.07 9.23 17.88
C PRO A 97 15.83 7.78 17.43
N PRO A 98 16.81 7.14 16.78
CA PRO A 98 16.75 5.71 16.50
C PRO A 98 16.62 4.90 17.80
N VAL A 99 15.71 3.95 17.84
CA VAL A 99 15.57 2.99 18.96
C VAL A 99 16.35 1.70 18.69
N SER A 100 16.53 1.36 17.40
CA SER A 100 17.44 0.28 16.98
C SER A 100 17.92 0.49 15.55
N THR A 101 19.05 -0.13 15.23
CA THR A 101 19.56 -0.31 13.87
C THR A 101 19.84 -1.78 13.64
N THR A 102 19.40 -2.32 12.51
CA THR A 102 19.54 -3.75 12.21
C THR A 102 20.26 -3.94 10.90
N GLU A 103 21.35 -4.70 10.95
CA GLU A 103 22.07 -5.20 9.78
C GLU A 103 21.33 -6.42 9.18
N GLY A 104 21.76 -6.84 7.98
CA GLY A 104 21.26 -8.08 7.35
C GLY A 104 20.48 -7.87 6.07
N CYS A 105 20.01 -6.64 5.79
CA CYS A 105 19.43 -6.34 4.47
C CYS A 105 20.50 -6.34 3.36
N ALA A 106 21.73 -5.99 3.64
CA ALA A 106 22.91 -5.77 2.80
C ALA A 106 23.15 -4.31 2.40
N GLY A 107 24.01 -4.10 1.38
CA GLY A 107 24.67 -2.81 1.20
C GLY A 107 23.86 -1.68 0.60
N SER A 108 22.76 -1.99 -0.11
CA SER A 108 21.96 -1.01 -0.86
C SER A 108 20.45 -1.28 -0.70
N PRO A 109 19.94 -1.25 0.54
CA PRO A 109 18.50 -1.45 0.79
C PRO A 109 17.66 -0.48 -0.03
N SER A 110 16.70 -1.00 -0.80
CA SER A 110 15.89 -0.22 -1.74
C SER A 110 14.42 -0.18 -1.40
N TRP A 111 13.92 -1.23 -0.73
CA TRP A 111 12.50 -1.41 -0.43
C TRP A 111 12.28 -2.19 0.86
N LEU A 112 11.20 -1.84 1.54
CA LEU A 112 10.68 -2.57 2.68
C LEU A 112 9.24 -2.99 2.40
N ALA A 113 8.92 -4.25 2.66
CA ALA A 113 7.56 -4.77 2.60
C ALA A 113 7.19 -5.37 3.95
N LEU A 114 6.23 -4.78 4.65
CA LEU A 114 5.67 -5.34 5.88
C LEU A 114 4.55 -6.32 5.50
N ALA A 115 4.64 -7.56 5.98
CA ALA A 115 3.55 -8.50 5.81
C ALA A 115 2.46 -8.24 6.86
N ASP A 116 1.20 -8.28 6.44
CA ASP A 116 0.04 -8.08 7.32
C ASP A 116 -0.08 -9.13 8.45
N ARG A 117 0.67 -10.22 8.35
CA ARG A 117 0.70 -11.32 9.30
C ARG A 117 2.06 -11.46 9.97
N ASP A 118 2.06 -12.01 11.19
CA ASP A 118 3.24 -12.52 11.90
C ASP A 118 4.33 -11.48 12.18
N SER A 119 4.06 -10.18 12.08
CA SER A 119 5.04 -9.10 12.28
C SER A 119 6.33 -9.36 11.50
N LEU A 120 6.21 -9.66 10.21
CA LEU A 120 7.33 -9.93 9.32
C LEU A 120 7.64 -8.73 8.45
N LEU A 121 8.91 -8.41 8.32
CA LEU A 121 9.44 -7.39 7.42
C LEU A 121 10.36 -8.05 6.39
N TYR A 122 10.14 -7.78 5.12
CA TYR A 122 11.04 -8.13 4.03
C TYR A 122 11.81 -6.89 3.59
N CYS A 123 13.12 -7.05 3.36
CA CYS A 123 14.00 -6.00 2.87
C CYS A 123 14.65 -6.46 1.56
N LEU A 124 14.58 -5.60 0.56
CA LEU A 124 15.27 -5.78 -0.71
C LEU A 124 16.57 -4.97 -0.74
N ASP A 125 17.64 -5.56 -1.26
CA ASP A 125 18.90 -4.92 -1.53
C ASP A 125 19.21 -4.97 -3.03
N GLU A 126 19.47 -3.82 -3.64
CA GLU A 126 19.71 -3.71 -5.08
C GLU A 126 21.01 -4.41 -5.54
N GLY A 127 21.97 -4.64 -4.64
CA GLY A 127 23.28 -5.20 -4.99
C GLY A 127 24.24 -4.18 -5.60
N LEU A 128 23.98 -2.87 -5.45
CA LEU A 128 24.79 -1.81 -6.09
C LEU A 128 26.24 -1.79 -5.61
N LYS A 129 26.50 -2.16 -4.33
CA LYS A 129 27.87 -2.19 -3.79
C LYS A 129 28.73 -3.29 -4.43
N ASP A 130 28.11 -4.43 -4.75
CA ASP A 130 28.81 -5.59 -5.29
C ASP A 130 28.68 -5.71 -6.82
N GLY A 131 27.71 -4.99 -7.42
CA GLY A 131 27.48 -4.89 -8.86
C GLY A 131 27.06 -6.21 -9.52
N LYS A 132 26.51 -7.17 -8.76
CA LYS A 132 26.20 -8.53 -9.27
C LYS A 132 24.77 -8.94 -9.05
N ASN A 133 24.43 -9.28 -7.82
CA ASN A 133 23.12 -9.81 -7.46
C ASN A 133 22.49 -8.93 -6.39
N GLY A 134 21.14 -8.82 -6.42
CA GLY A 134 20.40 -8.31 -5.30
C GLY A 134 20.21 -9.35 -4.21
N SER A 135 19.51 -8.98 -3.15
CA SER A 135 19.07 -9.92 -2.13
C SER A 135 17.69 -9.60 -1.57
N LEU A 136 17.04 -10.63 -1.05
CA LEU A 136 15.81 -10.58 -0.28
C LEU A 136 16.10 -11.12 1.10
N ALA A 137 15.89 -10.30 2.13
CA ALA A 137 16.03 -10.68 3.53
C ALA A 137 14.68 -10.60 4.25
N SER A 138 14.46 -11.50 5.20
CA SER A 138 13.31 -11.51 6.10
C SER A 138 13.72 -11.24 7.54
N PHE A 139 12.85 -10.53 8.26
CA PHE A 139 13.04 -10.17 9.65
C PHE A 139 11.74 -10.38 10.42
N ARG A 140 11.84 -10.74 11.68
CA ARG A 140 10.74 -10.63 12.64
C ARG A 140 10.80 -9.26 13.30
N ALA A 141 9.69 -8.53 13.22
CA ALA A 141 9.52 -7.29 13.96
C ALA A 141 9.09 -7.61 15.40
N ASN A 142 9.90 -7.19 16.37
CA ASN A 142 9.67 -7.41 17.79
C ASN A 142 8.79 -6.30 18.38
N ARG A 143 8.19 -6.54 19.56
CA ARG A 143 7.30 -5.57 20.23
C ARG A 143 7.99 -4.28 20.63
N ASP A 144 9.29 -4.32 20.86
CA ASP A 144 10.14 -3.17 21.19
C ASP A 144 10.65 -2.42 19.95
N GLY A 145 10.18 -2.78 18.74
CA GLY A 145 10.57 -2.21 17.46
C GLY A 145 11.88 -2.79 16.89
N SER A 146 12.63 -3.58 17.64
CA SER A 146 13.83 -4.24 17.10
C SER A 146 13.47 -5.28 16.04
N LEU A 147 14.42 -5.57 15.13
CA LEU A 147 14.27 -6.57 14.08
C LEU A 147 15.20 -7.76 14.36
N THR A 148 14.68 -8.98 14.27
CA THR A 148 15.47 -10.20 14.33
C THR A 148 15.60 -10.78 12.92
N PRO A 149 16.82 -10.88 12.34
CA PRO A 149 17.03 -11.52 11.05
C PRO A 149 16.59 -12.99 11.08
N LEU A 150 15.94 -13.46 10.02
CA LEU A 150 15.46 -14.84 9.89
C LEU A 150 16.16 -15.57 8.75
N ASP A 151 16.10 -15.00 7.52
CA ASP A 151 16.73 -15.59 6.34
C ASP A 151 17.17 -14.50 5.36
N LYS A 152 18.08 -14.87 4.45
CA LYS A 152 18.53 -14.03 3.35
C LYS A 152 18.91 -14.85 2.16
N VAL A 153 18.34 -14.52 1.00
CA VAL A 153 18.59 -15.20 -0.27
C VAL A 153 19.08 -14.23 -1.33
N SER A 154 19.87 -14.72 -2.27
CA SER A 154 20.29 -13.95 -3.45
C SER A 154 19.17 -13.88 -4.46
N THR A 155 19.01 -12.73 -5.09
CA THR A 155 18.01 -12.48 -6.16
C THR A 155 18.69 -12.02 -7.45
N VAL A 156 17.92 -11.79 -8.51
CA VAL A 156 18.36 -11.03 -9.68
C VAL A 156 18.78 -9.63 -9.24
N PHE A 157 19.70 -9.00 -9.97
CA PHE A 157 20.21 -7.65 -9.70
C PHE A 157 19.09 -6.59 -9.67
N GLY A 158 19.23 -5.60 -8.80
CA GLY A 158 18.37 -4.41 -8.78
C GLY A 158 16.93 -4.64 -8.38
N PRO A 159 16.58 -5.43 -7.34
CA PRO A 159 15.22 -5.47 -6.84
C PRO A 159 14.86 -4.13 -6.19
N VAL A 160 13.66 -3.58 -6.51
CA VAL A 160 13.23 -2.24 -6.09
C VAL A 160 11.81 -2.18 -5.51
N SER A 161 11.04 -3.26 -5.62
CA SER A 161 9.68 -3.32 -5.08
C SER A 161 9.26 -4.77 -4.83
N ALA A 162 8.50 -5.00 -3.76
CA ALA A 162 7.92 -6.29 -3.45
C ALA A 162 6.51 -6.15 -2.86
N SER A 163 5.65 -7.12 -3.16
CA SER A 163 4.33 -7.26 -2.55
C SER A 163 4.02 -8.71 -2.21
N SER A 164 3.35 -8.93 -1.09
CA SER A 164 2.82 -10.25 -0.72
C SER A 164 1.58 -10.56 -1.55
N TYR A 165 1.45 -11.80 -2.02
CA TYR A 165 0.29 -12.26 -2.79
C TYR A 165 -0.08 -13.71 -2.47
N GLY A 166 -1.20 -14.18 -3.03
CA GLY A 166 -1.70 -15.54 -2.86
C GLY A 166 -2.36 -15.76 -1.49
N ASP A 167 -2.62 -17.03 -1.15
CA ASP A 167 -3.28 -17.38 0.10
C ASP A 167 -2.48 -16.88 1.31
N ARG A 168 -3.12 -16.05 2.13
CA ARG A 168 -2.53 -15.44 3.34
C ARG A 168 -1.21 -14.70 3.12
N GLY A 169 -0.92 -14.24 1.90
CA GLY A 169 0.37 -13.59 1.60
C GLY A 169 1.58 -14.53 1.73
N HIS A 170 1.41 -15.82 1.45
CA HIS A 170 2.47 -16.83 1.54
C HIS A 170 3.46 -16.78 0.39
N SER A 171 3.21 -15.94 -0.59
CA SER A 171 4.12 -15.69 -1.71
C SER A 171 4.50 -14.22 -1.77
N LEU A 172 5.70 -13.94 -2.24
CA LEU A 172 6.20 -12.58 -2.47
C LEU A 172 6.55 -12.44 -3.94
N VAL A 173 6.09 -11.37 -4.59
CA VAL A 173 6.50 -10.96 -5.93
C VAL A 173 7.49 -9.81 -5.83
N VAL A 174 8.58 -9.85 -6.61
CA VAL A 174 9.67 -8.87 -6.59
C VAL A 174 9.95 -8.37 -7.99
N ALA A 175 9.94 -7.04 -8.17
CA ALA A 175 10.31 -6.36 -9.41
C ALA A 175 11.80 -5.98 -9.36
N HIS A 176 12.53 -6.30 -10.44
CA HIS A 176 13.96 -6.06 -10.59
C HIS A 176 14.22 -5.03 -11.67
N TYR A 177 14.51 -3.79 -11.27
CA TYR A 177 14.80 -2.69 -12.18
C TYR A 177 16.09 -2.93 -12.97
N GLY A 178 17.18 -3.19 -12.25
CA GLY A 178 18.52 -3.34 -12.85
C GLY A 178 18.72 -4.66 -13.59
N GLY A 179 17.98 -5.69 -13.23
CA GLY A 179 18.08 -7.02 -13.83
C GLY A 179 16.99 -7.35 -14.85
N SER A 180 16.13 -6.39 -15.21
CA SER A 180 15.06 -6.56 -16.21
C SER A 180 14.19 -7.80 -15.94
N ALA A 181 13.79 -8.04 -14.70
CA ALA A 181 13.13 -9.30 -14.32
C ALA A 181 11.98 -9.11 -13.33
N LEU A 182 11.16 -10.14 -13.23
CA LEU A 182 10.20 -10.38 -12.16
C LEU A 182 10.53 -11.72 -11.50
N SER A 183 10.53 -11.78 -10.17
CA SER A 183 10.69 -13.05 -9.46
C SER A 183 9.61 -13.25 -8.41
N THR A 184 9.28 -14.51 -8.12
CA THR A 184 8.33 -14.87 -7.06
C THR A 184 8.96 -15.86 -6.09
N TRP A 185 8.57 -15.76 -4.82
CA TRP A 185 9.21 -16.44 -3.71
C TRP A 185 8.17 -17.04 -2.78
N ASP A 186 8.44 -18.25 -2.32
CA ASP A 186 7.70 -18.89 -1.24
C ASP A 186 8.24 -18.37 0.10
N VAL A 187 7.34 -17.74 0.86
CA VAL A 187 7.63 -17.14 2.17
C VAL A 187 6.74 -17.72 3.28
N ARG A 188 6.19 -18.94 3.09
CA ARG A 188 5.41 -19.64 4.12
C ARG A 188 6.22 -19.86 5.38
N ASP A 189 7.48 -20.24 5.21
CA ASP A 189 8.47 -20.27 6.29
C ASP A 189 9.43 -19.09 6.07
N PRO A 190 9.29 -17.99 6.83
CA PRO A 190 10.13 -16.81 6.65
C PRO A 190 11.60 -17.06 7.01
N ALA A 191 11.92 -18.16 7.68
CA ALA A 191 13.29 -18.58 7.98
C ALA A 191 13.87 -19.51 6.88
N LYS A 192 13.11 -19.74 5.80
CA LYS A 192 13.52 -20.57 4.66
C LYS A 192 12.87 -20.10 3.37
N ILE A 193 13.25 -18.91 2.92
CA ILE A 193 12.75 -18.33 1.66
C ILE A 193 13.25 -19.17 0.48
N SER A 194 12.37 -19.48 -0.47
CA SER A 194 12.75 -20.23 -1.67
C SER A 194 12.11 -19.66 -2.94
N PRO A 195 12.83 -19.72 -4.09
CA PRO A 195 12.31 -19.21 -5.33
C PRO A 195 11.15 -20.08 -5.86
N ILE A 196 10.14 -19.45 -6.46
CA ILE A 196 9.06 -20.11 -7.18
C ILE A 196 9.28 -19.97 -8.69
N GLN A 197 9.46 -18.72 -9.15
CA GLN A 197 9.55 -18.38 -10.57
C GLN A 197 10.48 -17.17 -10.75
N VAL A 198 11.23 -17.17 -11.85
CA VAL A 198 11.98 -16.00 -12.33
C VAL A 198 11.66 -15.85 -13.81
N GLN A 199 11.31 -14.63 -14.20
CA GLN A 199 11.04 -14.25 -15.58
C GLN A 199 11.90 -13.05 -15.93
N GLU A 200 12.77 -13.21 -16.92
CA GLU A 200 13.61 -12.14 -17.49
C GLU A 200 12.96 -11.57 -18.73
N PHE A 201 13.17 -10.28 -18.98
CA PHE A 201 12.56 -9.55 -20.08
C PHE A 201 13.64 -8.93 -20.98
N GLU A 202 13.31 -8.78 -22.24
CA GLU A 202 14.16 -8.14 -23.25
C GLU A 202 13.35 -7.15 -24.09
N LEU A 203 14.00 -6.11 -24.58
CA LEU A 203 13.47 -5.20 -25.60
C LEU A 203 14.03 -5.55 -26.96
N ALA A 204 13.19 -5.54 -27.99
CA ALA A 204 13.66 -5.67 -29.37
C ALA A 204 14.51 -4.48 -29.82
N LYS A 205 14.31 -3.30 -29.23
CA LYS A 205 15.07 -2.06 -29.42
C LYS A 205 14.83 -1.14 -28.22
N PRO A 206 15.76 -0.20 -27.91
CA PRO A 206 15.54 0.82 -26.90
C PRO A 206 14.28 1.64 -27.12
N GLY A 207 13.68 2.12 -26.02
CA GLY A 207 12.54 3.03 -26.04
C GLY A 207 12.94 4.47 -26.46
N PRO A 208 11.96 5.40 -26.43
CA PRO A 208 12.20 6.80 -26.84
C PRO A 208 13.22 7.56 -25.98
N ASN A 209 13.46 7.12 -24.75
CA ASN A 209 14.50 7.66 -23.87
C ASN A 209 15.62 6.60 -23.69
N PRO A 210 16.61 6.53 -24.60
CA PRO A 210 17.60 5.43 -24.59
C PRO A 210 18.50 5.39 -23.36
N SER A 211 18.61 6.47 -22.60
CA SER A 211 19.39 6.50 -21.34
C SER A 211 18.67 5.88 -20.14
N ARG A 212 17.36 5.68 -20.26
CA ARG A 212 16.48 5.15 -19.21
C ARG A 212 15.59 4.00 -19.69
N GLN A 213 15.59 3.73 -21.02
CA GLN A 213 14.79 2.71 -21.67
C GLN A 213 15.64 1.87 -22.63
N GLU A 214 16.92 1.64 -22.28
CA GLU A 214 17.84 0.75 -22.99
C GLU A 214 17.46 -0.72 -22.81
N ALA A 215 16.78 -1.06 -21.74
CA ALA A 215 16.28 -2.38 -21.36
C ALA A 215 14.92 -2.29 -20.67
N PRO A 216 14.20 -3.40 -20.42
CA PRO A 216 13.06 -3.41 -19.53
C PRO A 216 13.49 -3.07 -18.10
N HIS A 217 12.66 -2.28 -17.39
CA HIS A 217 12.91 -1.85 -16.02
C HIS A 217 11.64 -1.99 -15.18
N PRO A 218 11.22 -3.22 -14.80
CA PRO A 218 10.14 -3.43 -13.85
C PRO A 218 10.39 -2.64 -12.56
N HIS A 219 9.53 -1.66 -12.24
CA HIS A 219 9.79 -0.73 -11.14
C HIS A 219 8.93 -0.97 -9.90
N ALA A 220 7.77 -1.54 -10.05
CA ALA A 220 6.92 -1.96 -8.94
C ALA A 220 6.28 -3.31 -9.21
N ALA A 221 5.89 -4.00 -8.15
CA ALA A 221 5.04 -5.17 -8.20
C ALA A 221 3.84 -4.91 -7.29
N VAL A 222 2.65 -4.76 -7.85
CA VAL A 222 1.45 -4.33 -7.14
C VAL A 222 0.36 -5.38 -7.28
N VAL A 223 -0.14 -5.87 -6.15
CA VAL A 223 -1.30 -6.76 -6.13
C VAL A 223 -2.57 -5.92 -6.22
N ASP A 224 -3.46 -6.28 -7.12
CA ASP A 224 -4.72 -5.59 -7.30
C ASP A 224 -5.66 -5.77 -6.08
N PRO A 225 -6.67 -4.92 -5.89
CA PRO A 225 -7.56 -5.02 -4.73
C PRO A 225 -8.35 -6.33 -4.62
N SER A 226 -8.52 -7.07 -5.71
CA SER A 226 -9.17 -8.39 -5.69
C SER A 226 -8.24 -9.51 -5.20
N GLY A 227 -6.93 -9.24 -5.13
CA GLY A 227 -5.89 -10.22 -4.81
C GLY A 227 -5.64 -11.26 -5.92
N ARG A 228 -6.31 -11.10 -7.07
CA ARG A 228 -6.24 -12.08 -8.18
C ARG A 228 -5.21 -11.74 -9.24
N PHE A 229 -4.76 -10.48 -9.29
CA PHE A 229 -3.84 -10.02 -10.32
C PHE A 229 -2.63 -9.32 -9.70
N VAL A 230 -1.51 -9.44 -10.37
CA VAL A 230 -0.30 -8.67 -10.10
C VAL A 230 -0.02 -7.79 -11.31
N LEU A 231 0.18 -6.50 -11.06
CA LEU A 231 0.51 -5.51 -12.07
C LEU A 231 1.93 -5.00 -11.85
N VAL A 232 2.71 -4.97 -12.94
CA VAL A 232 4.12 -4.60 -12.89
C VAL A 232 4.38 -3.49 -13.90
N PRO A 233 4.40 -2.22 -13.49
CA PRO A 233 4.83 -1.13 -14.36
C PRO A 233 6.30 -1.33 -14.73
N ASP A 234 6.58 -1.36 -16.03
CA ASP A 234 7.90 -1.52 -16.63
C ASP A 234 8.30 -0.21 -17.29
N LEU A 235 9.13 0.56 -16.59
CA LEU A 235 9.56 1.89 -17.01
C LEU A 235 10.30 1.87 -18.34
N GLY A 236 11.13 0.83 -18.57
CA GLY A 236 11.92 0.72 -19.78
C GLY A 236 11.12 0.29 -20.99
N ALA A 237 10.05 -0.49 -20.78
CA ALA A 237 9.24 -1.05 -21.86
C ALA A 237 7.98 -0.23 -22.20
N ASP A 238 7.64 0.80 -21.43
CA ASP A 238 6.37 1.53 -21.53
C ASP A 238 5.14 0.62 -21.46
N LEU A 239 5.18 -0.34 -20.55
CA LEU A 239 4.14 -1.34 -20.35
C LEU A 239 3.76 -1.44 -18.86
N ILE A 240 2.53 -1.87 -18.59
CA ILE A 240 2.17 -2.49 -17.34
C ILE A 240 1.99 -3.98 -17.63
N ARG A 241 2.90 -4.83 -17.14
CA ARG A 241 2.78 -6.28 -17.26
C ARG A 241 1.70 -6.75 -16.33
N VAL A 242 0.87 -7.67 -16.78
CA VAL A 242 -0.30 -8.15 -16.06
C VAL A 242 -0.20 -9.65 -15.87
N TYR A 243 -0.38 -10.09 -14.64
CA TYR A 243 -0.35 -11.50 -14.27
C TYR A 243 -1.60 -11.88 -13.50
N LEU A 244 -2.13 -13.06 -13.78
CA LEU A 244 -3.13 -13.73 -12.96
C LEU A 244 -2.41 -14.57 -11.90
N VAL A 245 -2.83 -14.49 -10.67
CA VAL A 245 -2.37 -15.38 -9.58
C VAL A 245 -2.94 -16.78 -9.86
N ASP A 246 -2.06 -17.77 -9.98
CA ASP A 246 -2.48 -19.14 -10.26
C ASP A 246 -3.26 -19.73 -9.07
N HIS A 247 -4.47 -20.19 -9.33
CA HIS A 247 -5.30 -20.84 -8.30
C HIS A 247 -4.84 -22.28 -7.97
N ALA A 248 -4.03 -22.88 -8.85
CA ALA A 248 -3.51 -24.24 -8.66
C ALA A 248 -2.17 -24.28 -7.90
N GLY A 249 -1.50 -23.12 -7.76
CA GLY A 249 -0.19 -23.03 -7.13
C GLY A 249 0.22 -21.60 -6.80
N PRO A 250 1.42 -21.39 -6.31
CA PRO A 250 1.93 -20.06 -5.94
C PRO A 250 2.50 -19.28 -7.14
N GLY A 251 2.35 -19.76 -8.37
CA GLY A 251 2.87 -19.16 -9.59
C GLY A 251 2.04 -17.96 -10.08
N LEU A 252 2.60 -17.26 -11.06
CA LEU A 252 1.95 -16.20 -11.82
C LEU A 252 1.80 -16.62 -13.29
N ILE A 253 0.62 -16.39 -13.86
CA ILE A 253 0.31 -16.65 -15.27
C ILE A 253 0.31 -15.30 -16.00
N GLU A 254 1.20 -15.11 -16.96
CA GLU A 254 1.27 -13.88 -17.74
C GLU A 254 0.03 -13.70 -18.61
N LEU A 255 -0.53 -12.50 -18.57
CA LEU A 255 -1.61 -12.04 -19.45
C LEU A 255 -1.09 -11.00 -20.45
N GLY A 256 -1.96 -10.52 -21.35
CA GLY A 256 -1.62 -9.41 -22.23
C GLY A 256 -1.33 -8.14 -21.44
N PRO A 257 -0.23 -7.43 -21.71
CA PRO A 257 0.13 -6.21 -21.00
C PRO A 257 -0.76 -5.03 -21.40
N LEU A 258 -0.87 -4.03 -20.51
CA LEU A 258 -1.42 -2.72 -20.82
C LEU A 258 -0.29 -1.82 -21.34
N ALA A 259 -0.36 -1.37 -22.60
CA ALA A 259 0.58 -0.40 -23.14
C ALA A 259 0.24 1.01 -22.63
N VAL A 260 1.28 1.78 -22.31
CA VAL A 260 1.16 3.20 -21.95
C VAL A 260 1.84 4.07 -23.00
N ALA A 261 1.76 5.40 -22.84
CA ALA A 261 2.36 6.32 -23.81
C ALA A 261 3.88 6.07 -23.94
N ALA A 262 4.37 6.01 -25.18
CA ALA A 262 5.79 5.78 -25.45
C ALA A 262 6.66 6.89 -24.86
N GLY A 263 7.74 6.51 -24.17
CA GLY A 263 8.64 7.41 -23.46
C GLY A 263 8.12 7.91 -22.11
N SER A 264 6.96 7.43 -21.66
CA SER A 264 6.38 7.88 -20.38
C SER A 264 7.03 7.24 -19.14
N GLY A 265 7.51 6.01 -19.25
CA GLY A 265 8.17 5.30 -18.15
C GLY A 265 7.26 5.09 -16.94
N PRO A 266 6.30 4.14 -16.98
CA PRO A 266 5.41 3.86 -15.85
C PRO A 266 6.22 3.34 -14.67
N ARG A 267 5.95 3.87 -13.47
CA ARG A 267 6.77 3.62 -12.30
C ARG A 267 6.02 2.92 -11.17
N HIS A 268 5.00 3.55 -10.65
CA HIS A 268 4.19 3.04 -9.53
C HIS A 268 2.70 3.11 -9.84
N ILE A 269 1.91 2.30 -9.13
CA ILE A 269 0.47 2.16 -9.29
C ILE A 269 -0.20 2.26 -7.92
N ALA A 270 -1.33 2.97 -7.86
CA ALA A 270 -2.22 2.96 -6.70
C ALA A 270 -3.66 2.68 -7.14
N PHE A 271 -4.45 2.08 -6.23
CA PHE A 271 -5.85 1.77 -6.47
C PHE A 271 -6.76 2.54 -5.53
N ALA A 272 -7.90 2.99 -6.05
CA ALA A 272 -9.03 3.46 -5.24
C ALA A 272 -10.24 2.57 -5.49
N VAL A 273 -10.82 2.03 -4.41
CA VAL A 273 -11.98 1.14 -4.48
C VAL A 273 -13.16 1.80 -3.80
N LYS A 274 -14.20 2.05 -4.56
CA LYS A 274 -15.50 2.59 -4.11
C LYS A 274 -16.63 1.71 -4.70
N HIS A 275 -17.55 2.31 -5.46
CA HIS A 275 -18.51 1.58 -6.27
C HIS A 275 -17.87 0.93 -7.50
N LYS A 276 -16.79 1.53 -7.96
CA LYS A 276 -15.91 1.07 -9.03
C LYS A 276 -14.49 0.92 -8.49
N THR A 277 -13.65 0.24 -9.24
CA THR A 277 -12.21 0.19 -8.99
C THR A 277 -11.51 1.10 -9.99
N PHE A 278 -10.74 2.04 -9.47
CA PHE A 278 -9.88 2.90 -10.27
C PHE A 278 -8.41 2.57 -10.00
N MET A 279 -7.63 2.58 -11.06
CA MET A 279 -6.18 2.41 -11.02
C MET A 279 -5.52 3.69 -11.50
N TYR A 280 -4.52 4.16 -10.77
CA TYR A 280 -3.73 5.34 -11.13
C TYR A 280 -2.28 4.93 -11.32
N VAL A 281 -1.73 5.30 -12.47
CA VAL A 281 -0.34 5.04 -12.85
C VAL A 281 0.43 6.33 -12.90
N VAL A 282 1.49 6.44 -12.11
CA VAL A 282 2.43 7.54 -12.20
C VAL A 282 3.56 7.17 -13.16
N THR A 283 3.92 8.09 -14.06
CA THR A 283 5.00 7.90 -15.03
C THR A 283 6.17 8.80 -14.71
N GLU A 284 7.34 8.21 -14.49
CA GLU A 284 8.55 8.91 -14.06
C GLU A 284 9.12 9.82 -15.15
N LEU A 285 9.23 9.30 -16.39
CA LEU A 285 9.88 10.01 -17.49
C LEU A 285 8.94 11.03 -18.13
N GLY A 286 7.65 10.71 -18.18
CA GLY A 286 6.63 11.59 -18.71
C GLY A 286 6.07 12.60 -17.70
N ASN A 287 6.38 12.46 -16.42
CA ASN A 287 5.82 13.28 -15.34
C ASN A 287 4.30 13.44 -15.47
N THR A 288 3.62 12.31 -15.73
CA THR A 288 2.16 12.26 -15.86
C THR A 288 1.55 11.28 -14.89
N ILE A 289 0.27 11.48 -14.62
CA ILE A 289 -0.57 10.50 -13.94
C ILE A 289 -1.74 10.13 -14.85
N VAL A 290 -2.00 8.84 -14.99
CA VAL A 290 -3.07 8.29 -15.84
C VAL A 290 -4.03 7.48 -14.98
N GLY A 291 -5.32 7.78 -15.06
CA GLY A 291 -6.40 7.07 -14.38
C GLY A 291 -7.09 6.09 -15.31
N TYR A 292 -7.36 4.91 -14.80
CA TYR A 292 -8.09 3.84 -15.49
C TYR A 292 -9.25 3.36 -14.63
N GLU A 293 -10.41 3.12 -15.25
CA GLU A 293 -11.46 2.27 -14.66
C GLU A 293 -11.08 0.80 -14.89
N VAL A 294 -11.20 -0.03 -13.86
CA VAL A 294 -10.80 -1.44 -13.88
C VAL A 294 -12.02 -2.32 -13.88
N ALA A 295 -12.12 -3.21 -14.88
CA ALA A 295 -13.18 -4.21 -14.98
C ALA A 295 -12.62 -5.62 -14.82
N TYR A 296 -13.28 -6.44 -14.01
CA TYR A 296 -12.87 -7.80 -13.70
C TYR A 296 -13.75 -8.83 -14.40
N GLY A 297 -13.12 -9.76 -15.16
CA GLY A 297 -13.73 -11.01 -15.61
C GLY A 297 -13.39 -12.18 -14.68
N GLN A 298 -13.66 -13.41 -15.12
CA GLN A 298 -13.32 -14.61 -14.33
C GLN A 298 -11.81 -14.74 -14.18
N ASP A 299 -11.06 -14.76 -15.29
CA ASP A 299 -9.60 -14.88 -15.31
C ASP A 299 -8.99 -13.76 -16.17
N SER A 300 -9.63 -12.60 -16.19
CA SER A 300 -9.22 -11.45 -16.98
C SER A 300 -9.46 -10.16 -16.23
N ILE A 301 -8.66 -9.16 -16.57
CA ILE A 301 -8.75 -7.79 -16.09
C ILE A 301 -8.67 -6.87 -17.30
N ALA A 302 -9.47 -5.83 -17.34
CA ALA A 302 -9.50 -4.84 -18.41
C ALA A 302 -9.38 -3.43 -17.84
N PHE A 303 -8.80 -2.54 -18.61
CA PHE A 303 -8.50 -1.16 -18.22
C PHE A 303 -9.05 -0.22 -19.29
N GLU A 304 -9.85 0.76 -18.85
CA GLU A 304 -10.33 1.86 -19.67
C GLU A 304 -9.70 3.15 -19.18
N GLU A 305 -8.92 3.85 -20.03
CA GLU A 305 -8.36 5.16 -19.67
C GLU A 305 -9.49 6.18 -19.54
N ILE A 306 -9.63 6.75 -18.34
CA ILE A 306 -10.71 7.70 -18.02
C ILE A 306 -10.19 9.12 -17.81
N TRP A 307 -8.90 9.26 -17.48
CA TRP A 307 -8.34 10.56 -17.12
C TRP A 307 -6.81 10.56 -17.28
N LYS A 308 -6.25 11.73 -17.64
CA LYS A 308 -4.80 11.95 -17.71
C LYS A 308 -4.46 13.41 -17.47
N SER A 309 -3.36 13.65 -16.75
CA SER A 309 -2.80 14.98 -16.54
C SER A 309 -1.30 14.92 -16.26
N GLY A 310 -0.64 16.09 -16.25
CA GLY A 310 0.66 16.25 -15.60
C GLY A 310 0.55 16.05 -14.09
N VAL A 311 1.67 15.76 -13.44
CA VAL A 311 1.74 15.51 -11.98
C VAL A 311 1.33 16.71 -11.13
N HIS A 312 1.39 17.93 -11.66
CA HIS A 312 0.90 19.17 -11.02
C HIS A 312 -0.53 19.55 -11.42
N GLY A 313 -1.26 18.66 -12.10
CA GLY A 313 -2.56 18.95 -12.66
C GLY A 313 -2.49 19.49 -14.09
N LYS A 314 -3.65 19.89 -14.59
CA LYS A 314 -3.80 20.35 -15.97
C LYS A 314 -3.12 21.72 -16.18
N ASP A 315 -2.46 21.87 -17.33
CA ASP A 315 -1.87 23.14 -17.79
C ASP A 315 -0.79 23.72 -16.86
N LYS A 316 -0.12 22.87 -16.06
CA LYS A 316 1.06 23.25 -15.28
C LYS A 316 2.30 22.59 -15.85
N ASP A 317 3.34 23.40 -16.02
CA ASP A 317 4.64 22.92 -16.45
C ASP A 317 5.33 22.15 -15.30
N VAL A 318 6.11 21.16 -15.68
CA VAL A 318 6.96 20.39 -14.77
C VAL A 318 8.40 20.88 -14.98
N PRO A 319 9.16 21.21 -13.92
CA PRO A 319 10.55 21.64 -14.07
C PRO A 319 11.41 20.63 -14.81
N GLU A 320 12.39 21.10 -15.57
CA GLU A 320 13.36 20.24 -16.25
C GLU A 320 14.13 19.37 -15.23
N GLY A 321 14.24 18.08 -15.49
CA GLY A 321 14.89 17.11 -14.60
C GLY A 321 13.99 16.58 -13.49
N ALA A 322 12.77 17.08 -13.36
CA ALA A 322 11.78 16.50 -12.43
C ALA A 322 11.46 15.06 -12.79
N ALA A 323 11.19 14.26 -11.76
CA ALA A 323 10.88 12.84 -11.92
C ALA A 323 9.83 12.41 -10.89
N ALA A 324 8.63 12.13 -11.36
CA ALA A 324 7.57 11.59 -10.52
C ALA A 324 7.99 10.28 -9.87
N SER A 325 7.57 10.03 -8.62
CA SER A 325 8.10 8.92 -7.85
C SER A 325 7.01 8.04 -7.26
N GLU A 326 6.66 8.23 -6.02
CA GLU A 326 5.67 7.42 -5.31
C GLU A 326 4.26 7.94 -5.54
N VAL A 327 3.28 7.04 -5.48
CA VAL A 327 1.86 7.36 -5.50
C VAL A 327 1.10 6.49 -4.50
N VAL A 328 0.31 7.13 -3.65
CA VAL A 328 -0.46 6.45 -2.60
C VAL A 328 -1.88 7.01 -2.58
N VAL A 329 -2.88 6.13 -2.55
CA VAL A 329 -4.27 6.50 -2.26
C VAL A 329 -4.48 6.46 -0.75
N SER A 330 -5.10 7.50 -0.20
CA SER A 330 -5.39 7.59 1.23
C SER A 330 -6.31 6.45 1.70
N PRO A 331 -6.23 5.99 2.97
CA PRO A 331 -7.03 4.86 3.46
C PRO A 331 -8.54 5.06 3.34
N ASP A 332 -9.02 6.31 3.30
CA ASP A 332 -10.44 6.67 3.08
C ASP A 332 -10.84 6.64 1.59
N MET A 333 -9.90 6.32 0.69
CA MET A 333 -10.08 6.24 -0.78
C MET A 333 -10.56 7.55 -1.41
N ARG A 334 -10.32 8.70 -0.78
CA ARG A 334 -10.80 10.01 -1.26
C ARG A 334 -9.71 10.85 -1.89
N PHE A 335 -8.46 10.59 -1.56
CA PHE A 335 -7.34 11.40 -2.01
C PHE A 335 -6.22 10.52 -2.55
N LEU A 336 -5.55 11.04 -3.56
CA LEU A 336 -4.34 10.47 -4.11
C LEU A 336 -3.22 11.47 -3.90
N ILE A 337 -2.14 11.00 -3.28
CA ILE A 337 -0.93 11.80 -3.07
C ILE A 337 0.17 11.19 -3.93
N LEU A 338 0.95 12.03 -4.57
CA LEU A 338 2.18 11.64 -5.27
C LEU A 338 3.36 12.51 -4.84
N SER A 339 4.57 12.00 -5.02
CA SER A 339 5.82 12.74 -4.83
C SER A 339 6.49 12.99 -6.18
N SER A 340 7.11 14.16 -6.32
CA SER A 340 7.96 14.51 -7.45
C SER A 340 9.35 14.88 -6.95
N ARG A 341 10.38 14.53 -7.68
CA ARG A 341 11.79 14.65 -7.29
C ARG A 341 12.52 15.65 -8.20
N ASN A 342 13.62 16.25 -7.70
CA ASN A 342 14.50 17.17 -8.42
C ASN A 342 13.82 18.46 -8.89
N GLU A 343 12.74 18.89 -8.28
CA GLU A 343 12.09 20.15 -8.63
C GLU A 343 12.71 21.33 -7.89
N ASN A 344 12.97 21.16 -6.59
CA ASN A 344 13.59 22.17 -5.74
C ASN A 344 12.87 23.53 -5.79
N THR A 345 11.53 23.48 -5.91
CA THR A 345 10.68 24.66 -6.16
C THR A 345 10.09 25.27 -4.90
N LEU A 346 10.14 24.57 -3.79
CA LEU A 346 9.53 24.94 -2.52
C LEU A 346 10.60 25.08 -1.42
N GLU A 347 10.22 25.73 -0.31
CA GLU A 347 11.07 25.88 0.85
C GLU A 347 10.27 25.63 2.15
N VAL A 348 10.96 25.16 3.17
CA VAL A 348 10.44 25.04 4.54
C VAL A 348 11.41 25.69 5.53
N PRO A 349 10.94 26.21 6.66
CA PRO A 349 11.83 26.58 7.76
C PRO A 349 12.66 25.40 8.22
N ASN A 350 13.89 25.64 8.66
CA ASN A 350 14.73 24.58 9.20
C ASN A 350 14.04 23.90 10.40
N PHE A 351 14.17 22.58 10.47
CA PHE A 351 13.60 21.80 11.57
C PHE A 351 14.33 22.06 12.91
N ASP A 352 15.61 22.46 12.87
CA ASP A 352 16.30 23.00 14.02
C ASP A 352 15.88 24.47 14.23
N PRO A 353 15.15 24.79 15.31
CA PRO A 353 14.64 26.14 15.56
C PRO A 353 15.77 27.17 15.82
N SER A 354 16.99 26.70 16.10
CA SER A 354 18.16 27.58 16.26
C SER A 354 18.78 27.96 14.90
N ASN A 355 18.45 27.25 13.84
CA ASN A 355 18.92 27.51 12.48
C ASN A 355 17.90 28.34 11.70
N THR A 356 18.25 29.54 11.34
CA THR A 356 17.37 30.50 10.63
C THR A 356 17.35 30.31 9.10
N THR A 357 18.07 29.32 8.56
CA THR A 357 18.05 29.02 7.12
C THR A 357 16.78 28.28 6.72
N SER A 358 16.40 28.37 5.43
CA SER A 358 15.39 27.51 4.83
C SER A 358 16.01 26.19 4.35
N ILE A 359 15.19 25.16 4.27
CA ILE A 359 15.47 23.91 3.58
C ILE A 359 14.73 23.94 2.23
N VAL A 360 15.48 23.81 1.13
CA VAL A 360 14.92 23.62 -0.21
C VAL A 360 14.17 22.29 -0.26
N SER A 361 13.01 22.27 -0.90
CA SER A 361 12.11 21.13 -0.87
C SER A 361 11.50 20.82 -2.23
N ASP A 362 11.41 19.54 -2.52
CA ASP A 362 10.54 19.00 -3.55
C ASP A 362 9.08 18.92 -3.08
N PRO A 363 8.09 18.82 -3.98
CA PRO A 363 6.68 18.77 -3.61
C PRO A 363 6.15 17.38 -3.30
N LEU A 364 5.11 17.34 -2.45
CA LEU A 364 4.03 16.37 -2.50
C LEU A 364 2.81 17.01 -3.16
N VAL A 365 2.22 16.33 -4.12
CA VAL A 365 1.02 16.79 -4.83
C VAL A 365 -0.16 15.91 -4.44
N ASN A 366 -1.23 16.55 -3.98
CA ASN A 366 -2.42 15.89 -3.43
C ASN A 366 -3.64 16.20 -4.30
N PHE A 367 -4.33 15.17 -4.75
CA PHE A 367 -5.53 15.25 -5.56
C PHE A 367 -6.73 14.70 -4.80
N GLU A 368 -7.90 15.30 -4.98
CA GLU A 368 -9.17 14.72 -4.59
C GLU A 368 -9.67 13.79 -5.72
N ILE A 369 -10.12 12.59 -5.35
CA ILE A 369 -10.65 11.58 -6.27
C ILE A 369 -12.16 11.76 -6.35
N ASP A 370 -12.67 12.04 -7.55
CA ASP A 370 -14.11 11.96 -7.81
C ASP A 370 -14.57 10.50 -7.75
N ALA A 371 -15.46 10.20 -6.82
CA ALA A 371 -15.85 8.82 -6.50
C ALA A 371 -16.66 8.13 -7.62
N GLU A 372 -17.30 8.90 -8.50
CA GLU A 372 -18.15 8.37 -9.59
C GLU A 372 -17.36 8.19 -10.88
N THR A 373 -16.48 9.15 -11.19
CA THR A 373 -15.76 9.19 -12.45
C THR A 373 -14.30 8.73 -12.36
N GLY A 374 -13.72 8.71 -11.15
CA GLY A 374 -12.29 8.45 -10.94
C GLY A 374 -11.37 9.61 -11.37
N HIS A 375 -11.93 10.74 -11.82
CA HIS A 375 -11.12 11.89 -12.20
C HIS A 375 -10.43 12.49 -10.98
N LEU A 376 -9.22 13.02 -11.19
CA LEU A 376 -8.44 13.69 -10.16
C LEU A 376 -8.56 15.21 -10.28
N ASN A 377 -8.86 15.86 -9.16
CA ASN A 377 -8.87 17.31 -9.04
C ASN A 377 -7.71 17.72 -8.14
N LEU A 378 -6.82 18.59 -8.63
CA LEU A 378 -5.72 19.11 -7.81
C LEU A 378 -6.29 19.77 -6.56
N HIS A 379 -5.89 19.28 -5.41
CA HIS A 379 -6.38 19.71 -4.10
C HIS A 379 -5.35 20.58 -3.37
N GLN A 380 -4.07 20.15 -3.38
CA GLN A 380 -3.00 20.82 -2.66
C GLN A 380 -1.63 20.41 -3.23
N GLU A 381 -0.69 21.37 -3.17
CA GLU A 381 0.72 21.13 -3.41
C GLU A 381 1.50 21.69 -2.23
N VAL A 382 2.35 20.88 -1.60
CA VAL A 382 3.08 21.26 -0.38
C VAL A 382 4.51 20.76 -0.42
N PRO A 383 5.44 21.43 0.28
CA PRO A 383 6.79 20.93 0.43
C PRO A 383 6.81 19.60 1.17
N CYS A 384 7.65 18.68 0.73
CA CYS A 384 7.85 17.38 1.36
C CYS A 384 8.84 17.39 2.54
N GLY A 385 9.51 18.54 2.79
CA GLY A 385 10.46 18.71 3.89
C GLY A 385 11.93 18.53 3.52
N GLY A 386 12.26 18.45 2.23
CA GLY A 386 13.63 18.33 1.70
C GLY A 386 13.65 17.83 0.26
N GLY A 387 14.79 17.27 -0.17
CA GLY A 387 15.01 16.86 -1.55
C GLY A 387 14.88 15.35 -1.78
N PHE A 388 14.42 15.01 -2.97
CA PHE A 388 14.33 13.66 -3.50
C PHE A 388 13.41 12.72 -2.68
N PRO A 389 12.10 13.01 -2.58
CA PRO A 389 11.11 12.15 -1.90
C PRO A 389 10.89 10.87 -2.73
N ARG A 390 11.81 9.87 -2.57
CA ARG A 390 11.78 8.63 -3.34
C ARG A 390 10.55 7.79 -3.03
N GLN A 391 10.16 7.74 -1.76
CA GLN A 391 9.03 6.97 -1.26
C GLN A 391 8.39 7.71 -0.09
N PHE A 392 7.09 7.55 0.07
CA PHE A 392 6.36 7.96 1.26
C PHE A 392 5.24 6.97 1.56
N THR A 393 4.73 7.00 2.77
CA THR A 393 3.63 6.14 3.20
C THR A 393 2.66 6.89 4.10
N ILE A 394 1.43 6.39 4.20
CA ILE A 394 0.36 6.93 5.05
C ILE A 394 0.02 5.87 6.09
N ASN A 395 -0.12 6.26 7.36
CA ASN A 395 -0.53 5.32 8.41
C ASN A 395 -1.98 4.82 8.20
N LYS A 396 -2.33 3.65 8.77
CA LYS A 396 -3.67 3.03 8.63
C LYS A 396 -4.82 3.97 9.02
N ALA A 397 -4.61 4.82 10.02
CA ALA A 397 -5.59 5.83 10.43
C ALA A 397 -5.74 6.99 9.42
N GLY A 398 -4.87 7.10 8.42
CA GLY A 398 -4.87 8.14 7.42
C GLY A 398 -4.47 9.52 7.93
N THR A 399 -3.84 9.59 9.09
CA THR A 399 -3.63 10.82 9.87
C THR A 399 -2.20 11.33 9.86
N LEU A 400 -1.25 10.48 9.45
CA LEU A 400 0.18 10.81 9.31
C LEU A 400 0.68 10.37 7.94
N VAL A 401 1.52 11.19 7.35
CA VAL A 401 2.30 10.89 6.15
C VAL A 401 3.78 10.93 6.55
N VAL A 402 4.52 9.91 6.17
CA VAL A 402 5.97 9.83 6.41
C VAL A 402 6.69 9.78 5.08
N VAL A 403 7.66 10.67 4.91
CA VAL A 403 8.41 10.83 3.64
C VAL A 403 9.87 10.43 3.82
N ALA A 404 10.36 9.60 2.92
CA ALA A 404 11.76 9.21 2.79
C ALA A 404 12.47 10.16 1.81
N LEU A 405 13.32 11.03 2.34
CA LEU A 405 14.09 12.03 1.59
C LEU A 405 15.49 11.49 1.29
N GLN A 406 15.65 10.93 0.10
CA GLN A 406 16.88 10.19 -0.25
C GLN A 406 18.11 11.09 -0.29
N SER A 407 18.02 12.29 -0.86
CA SER A 407 19.17 13.18 -0.99
C SER A 407 19.60 13.78 0.34
N ASP A 408 18.69 13.93 1.29
CA ASP A 408 18.96 14.58 2.57
C ASP A 408 19.33 13.58 3.69
N GLY A 409 19.20 12.27 3.45
CA GLY A 409 19.35 11.30 4.53
C GLY A 409 18.36 11.53 5.68
N ARG A 410 17.14 11.86 5.36
CA ARG A 410 16.14 12.31 6.34
C ARG A 410 14.79 11.62 6.15
N VAL A 411 14.11 11.41 7.27
CA VAL A 411 12.69 11.06 7.32
C VAL A 411 11.93 12.21 7.97
N VAL A 412 10.81 12.61 7.38
CA VAL A 412 9.91 13.61 7.97
C VAL A 412 8.52 13.04 8.16
N VAL A 413 7.84 13.48 9.21
CA VAL A 413 6.45 13.10 9.53
C VAL A 413 5.57 14.33 9.44
N MET A 414 4.51 14.24 8.64
CA MET A 414 3.52 15.30 8.45
C MET A 414 2.16 14.85 8.98
N GLU A 415 1.40 15.78 9.55
CA GLU A 415 -0.01 15.55 9.85
C GLU A 415 -0.84 15.55 8.57
N ARG A 416 -1.89 14.74 8.55
CA ARG A 416 -2.95 14.80 7.54
C ARG A 416 -4.31 14.93 8.24
N ASP A 417 -5.12 15.87 7.78
CA ASP A 417 -6.52 15.98 8.20
C ASP A 417 -7.37 15.01 7.37
N VAL A 418 -7.91 13.99 8.02
CA VAL A 418 -8.72 12.95 7.35
C VAL A 418 -10.00 13.53 6.75
N LYS A 419 -10.58 14.59 7.32
CA LYS A 419 -11.84 15.19 6.85
C LYS A 419 -11.64 15.98 5.57
N THR A 420 -10.63 16.81 5.53
CA THR A 420 -10.32 17.70 4.40
C THR A 420 -9.32 17.08 3.41
N GLY A 421 -8.56 16.07 3.81
CA GLY A 421 -7.47 15.49 3.03
C GLY A 421 -6.18 16.31 3.04
N LEU A 422 -6.19 17.50 3.63
CA LEU A 422 -5.04 18.41 3.61
C LEU A 422 -3.85 17.82 4.37
N LEU A 423 -2.69 17.92 3.75
CA LEU A 423 -1.39 17.73 4.39
C LEU A 423 -1.07 18.99 5.19
N GLY A 424 -0.73 18.79 6.45
CA GLY A 424 -0.55 19.88 7.40
C GLY A 424 0.91 20.09 7.79
N LYS A 425 1.13 20.30 9.09
CA LYS A 425 2.45 20.65 9.63
C LYS A 425 3.36 19.41 9.68
N PHE A 426 4.67 19.66 9.61
CA PHE A 426 5.66 18.71 10.07
C PHE A 426 5.57 18.57 11.59
N VAL A 427 5.53 17.34 12.07
CA VAL A 427 5.41 17.05 13.51
C VAL A 427 6.64 16.34 14.06
N ALA A 428 7.39 15.64 13.19
CA ALA A 428 8.64 15.02 13.59
C ALA A 428 9.59 14.85 12.41
N TYR A 429 10.88 14.64 12.69
CA TYR A 429 11.88 14.24 11.71
C TYR A 429 12.98 13.39 12.35
N ALA A 430 13.71 12.68 11.53
CA ALA A 430 14.93 11.98 11.91
C ALA A 430 15.99 12.13 10.81
N GLU A 431 17.23 12.35 11.21
CA GLU A 431 18.38 12.18 10.33
C GLU A 431 18.78 10.70 10.33
N VAL A 432 18.97 10.13 9.14
CA VAL A 432 19.31 8.74 8.94
C VAL A 432 20.55 8.67 8.03
N GLU A 433 21.55 7.91 8.43
CA GLU A 433 22.77 7.76 7.66
C GLU A 433 22.49 7.15 6.27
N GLY A 434 23.11 7.74 5.24
CA GLY A 434 22.93 7.33 3.83
C GLY A 434 21.64 7.84 3.19
N GLY A 435 21.47 7.53 1.90
CA GLY A 435 20.26 7.92 1.17
C GLY A 435 19.07 7.09 1.60
N VAL A 436 18.02 7.71 2.15
CA VAL A 436 16.81 7.03 2.60
C VAL A 436 15.97 6.60 1.40
N THR A 437 15.66 5.32 1.29
CA THR A 437 15.03 4.71 0.11
C THR A 437 13.59 4.29 0.34
N ALA A 438 13.26 3.82 1.54
CA ALA A 438 11.91 3.38 1.89
C ALA A 438 11.63 3.57 3.38
N VAL A 439 10.37 3.78 3.72
CA VAL A 439 9.85 3.84 5.08
C VAL A 439 8.49 3.16 5.16
N VAL A 440 8.27 2.38 6.22
CA VAL A 440 6.98 1.71 6.46
C VAL A 440 6.58 1.86 7.92
N PHE A 441 5.26 2.01 8.17
CA PHE A 441 4.70 1.94 9.52
C PHE A 441 4.60 0.50 9.99
N ASN A 442 4.95 0.23 11.24
CA ASN A 442 4.63 -1.02 11.92
C ASN A 442 3.34 -0.82 12.74
N GLU A 443 2.18 -1.10 12.12
CA GLU A 443 0.84 -0.94 12.69
C GLU A 443 0.01 -2.22 12.54
#